data_dfc5a62e175f35e4aaaa60cebddcf758
#
_entry.id   dfc5a62e175f35e4aaaa60cebddcf758
#
_cell.length_a   1.000
_cell.length_b   1.000
_cell.length_c   1.000
_cell.angle_alpha   90.00
_cell.angle_beta   90.00
_cell.angle_gamma   90.00
#
_symmetry.space_group_name_H-M   'P 1'
#
loop_
_entity.id
_entity.type
_entity.pdbx_description
1 polymer ?
#
loop_
_entity_poly.entity_id
_entity_poly.type
_entity_poly.pdbx_seq_one_letter_code
_entity_poly.pdbx_strand_id
1 'polypeptide(L)'
;MAKGEGGEQYTNASLLNKPVNSDGVKLAGKENKNRLSVCNKICYAIGGAPYQITGCALGFFLQIYLLDVAQLDPFYASIILFVGRAWDAVTDPTVGFLVSRSPWTRIGRMLPWILLSTPLAVLSYFLIWYVPPFENGKVIWYLVFYCIFQSLQTCFHVPYSALTMFISSEQKERDSATAYRMTVEVLGTVLGTAIQGQIVGMANAPCLPGPGDIVANLSNSSLSAALNDSAPVISLDHTKKAYMISSGIISIIYVLCAIVLFFGVKEQKDSCRPRSEPMGFFQGIRLVLGHGPYVKLVMVFLFTSLAFMLLEGNFALFCSSTLGFRNDFQNILLVIMLSATLAIPFWQWFLTRFGKKTAVCAGSLSVVPFMILVVCMKSNLIVTYVVSFAAGVGVAAAFLLPWSMLPDVVDDFQVQNPESTGHEAIFYSFYVFFTKFASGVSLGISTLSLDFAGYISRGCSQPAEVDITLKVLVSAAPITLIIIGLAILYSYPITEERRQGNRKLLQEQRDNEADSETESTELTNMI
;
A
#
# COMPACT_ATOMS: atom_id res chain seq x y z
N MET A 1 -59.57 28.53 -9.46
CA MET A 1 -59.73 29.98 -9.26
C MET A 1 -58.37 30.55 -9.01
N ALA A 2 -57.85 31.15 -9.98
CA ALA A 2 -57.62 32.55 -10.34
C ALA A 2 -56.25 32.98 -9.78
N LYS A 3 -55.26 33.12 -10.65
CA LYS A 3 -54.75 34.35 -11.35
C LYS A 3 -53.98 35.25 -10.43
N GLY A 4 -52.74 35.59 -10.74
CA GLY A 4 -52.20 36.70 -11.51
C GLY A 4 -50.69 36.69 -11.60
N GLU A 5 -50.26 36.77 -12.66
CA GLU A 5 -49.37 37.45 -13.57
C GLU A 5 -48.65 38.67 -12.97
N GLY A 6 -47.37 38.83 -13.33
CA GLY A 6 -46.60 40.04 -13.15
C GLY A 6 -45.15 39.87 -13.62
N GLY A 7 -44.98 39.91 -14.96
CA GLY A 7 -43.64 39.98 -15.58
C GLY A 7 -43.11 41.41 -15.55
N GLU A 8 -41.83 41.58 -15.34
CA GLU A 8 -41.10 42.78 -15.77
C GLU A 8 -39.84 42.39 -16.54
N GLN A 9 -39.94 42.67 -17.85
CA GLN A 9 -38.82 42.81 -18.76
C GLN A 9 -37.98 44.01 -18.32
N TYR A 10 -36.68 43.80 -18.11
CA TYR A 10 -35.71 44.89 -18.21
C TYR A 10 -34.79 44.66 -19.40
N THR A 11 -34.94 45.57 -20.31
CA THR A 11 -34.28 45.80 -21.59
C THR A 11 -32.75 45.93 -21.46
N ASN A 12 -32.07 45.22 -22.34
CA ASN A 12 -30.69 45.45 -22.75
C ASN A 12 -30.53 46.83 -23.39
N ALA A 13 -29.79 47.73 -22.74
CA ALA A 13 -29.07 48.83 -23.43
C ALA A 13 -28.14 49.53 -22.43
N SER A 14 -26.89 49.10 -22.32
CA SER A 14 -25.69 49.89 -21.99
C SER A 14 -24.48 49.04 -21.59
N LEU A 15 -24.00 48.22 -22.52
CA LEU A 15 -22.70 47.52 -22.39
C LEU A 15 -21.89 47.68 -23.68
N LEU A 16 -21.66 48.92 -24.09
CA LEU A 16 -20.65 49.27 -25.09
C LEU A 16 -19.86 50.44 -24.51
N ASN A 17 -18.67 50.13 -24.01
CA ASN A 17 -17.51 50.93 -23.64
C ASN A 17 -17.02 50.63 -22.20
N LYS A 18 -16.33 49.50 -22.05
CA LYS A 18 -15.25 49.38 -21.08
C LYS A 18 -13.96 49.10 -21.83
N PRO A 19 -12.86 49.83 -21.59
CA PRO A 19 -11.58 49.54 -22.21
C PRO A 19 -11.14 48.15 -21.78
N VAL A 20 -10.73 47.33 -22.74
CA VAL A 20 -10.12 46.00 -22.52
C VAL A 20 -8.83 46.24 -21.75
N ASN A 21 -8.84 45.96 -20.47
CA ASN A 21 -7.67 46.04 -19.62
C ASN A 21 -6.66 44.99 -20.11
N SER A 22 -5.53 45.43 -20.60
CA SER A 22 -4.41 44.61 -21.09
C SER A 22 -3.85 43.66 -20.00
N ASP A 23 -4.25 43.83 -18.73
CA ASP A 23 -3.85 43.00 -17.61
C ASP A 23 -4.60 41.68 -17.56
N GLY A 24 -5.85 41.58 -18.06
CA GLY A 24 -6.59 40.33 -18.16
C GLY A 24 -5.97 39.33 -19.13
N VAL A 25 -5.33 39.78 -20.19
CA VAL A 25 -4.63 38.93 -21.17
C VAL A 25 -3.31 38.39 -20.58
N LYS A 26 -2.64 39.18 -19.72
CA LYS A 26 -1.42 38.75 -19.02
C LYS A 26 -1.71 37.76 -17.91
N LEU A 27 -2.85 37.85 -17.20
CA LEU A 27 -3.30 36.92 -16.20
C LEU A 27 -3.71 35.56 -16.82
N ALA A 28 -4.50 35.58 -17.90
CA ALA A 28 -4.87 34.38 -18.64
C ALA A 28 -3.66 33.67 -19.28
N GLY A 29 -2.67 34.46 -19.76
CA GLY A 29 -1.40 33.93 -20.29
C GLY A 29 -0.49 33.34 -19.20
N LYS A 30 -0.60 33.81 -17.95
CA LYS A 30 0.16 33.31 -16.80
C LYS A 30 -0.48 32.01 -16.24
N GLU A 31 -1.82 31.93 -16.19
CA GLU A 31 -2.56 30.73 -15.82
C GLU A 31 -2.32 29.57 -16.78
N ASN A 32 -2.23 29.84 -18.08
CA ASN A 32 -2.00 28.78 -19.07
C ASN A 32 -0.53 28.28 -19.11
N LYS A 33 0.41 29.03 -18.52
CA LYS A 33 1.83 28.69 -18.49
C LYS A 33 2.19 27.71 -17.35
N ASN A 34 1.33 27.58 -16.33
CA ASN A 34 1.58 26.75 -15.14
C ASN A 34 0.81 25.41 -15.14
N ARG A 35 -0.03 25.16 -16.14
CA ARG A 35 -0.74 23.86 -16.23
C ARG A 35 0.22 22.74 -16.60
N LEU A 36 0.20 21.67 -15.79
CA LEU A 36 0.90 20.42 -16.11
C LEU A 36 0.25 19.74 -17.31
N SER A 37 1.06 19.35 -18.28
CA SER A 37 0.58 18.49 -19.37
C SER A 37 0.06 17.17 -18.82
N VAL A 38 -0.99 16.62 -19.42
CA VAL A 38 -1.51 15.29 -19.08
C VAL A 38 -0.41 14.23 -19.21
N CYS A 39 0.47 14.37 -20.20
CA CYS A 39 1.62 13.50 -20.38
C CYS A 39 2.55 13.51 -19.15
N ASN A 40 2.86 14.67 -18.59
CA ASN A 40 3.70 14.77 -17.39
C ASN A 40 3.01 14.15 -16.17
N LYS A 41 1.67 14.28 -16.03
CA LYS A 41 0.89 13.63 -14.97
C LYS A 41 0.94 12.11 -15.09
N ILE A 42 0.82 11.58 -16.30
CA ILE A 42 0.92 10.14 -16.57
C ILE A 42 2.33 9.64 -16.31
N CYS A 43 3.36 10.34 -16.77
CA CYS A 43 4.77 9.98 -16.51
C CYS A 43 5.08 9.97 -15.01
N TYR A 44 4.55 10.94 -14.26
CA TYR A 44 4.63 10.95 -12.81
C TYR A 44 3.90 9.74 -12.19
N ALA A 45 2.67 9.47 -12.60
CA ALA A 45 1.86 8.38 -12.09
C ALA A 45 2.52 7.00 -12.29
N ILE A 46 3.14 6.76 -13.46
CA ILE A 46 3.84 5.52 -13.78
C ILE A 46 4.98 5.24 -12.77
N GLY A 47 5.62 6.28 -12.22
CA GLY A 47 6.63 6.14 -11.17
C GLY A 47 6.11 5.51 -9.87
N GLY A 48 4.79 5.44 -9.63
CA GLY A 48 4.19 4.76 -8.48
C GLY A 48 4.04 3.25 -8.63
N ALA A 49 4.03 2.74 -9.86
CA ALA A 49 3.83 1.33 -10.16
C ALA A 49 4.91 0.40 -9.57
N PRO A 50 6.21 0.70 -9.61
CA PRO A 50 7.27 -0.18 -9.11
C PRO A 50 7.08 -0.60 -7.65
N TYR A 51 6.72 0.34 -6.79
CA TYR A 51 6.48 0.09 -5.36
C TYR A 51 5.35 -0.91 -5.14
N GLN A 52 4.23 -0.73 -5.84
CA GLN A 52 3.05 -1.59 -5.70
C GLN A 52 3.28 -2.99 -6.30
N ILE A 53 3.90 -3.06 -7.48
CA ILE A 53 4.17 -4.34 -8.16
C ILE A 53 5.09 -5.22 -7.30
N THR A 54 6.21 -4.67 -6.81
CA THR A 54 7.15 -5.42 -5.97
C THR A 54 6.57 -5.71 -4.58
N GLY A 55 5.82 -4.76 -4.00
CA GLY A 55 5.16 -4.91 -2.71
C GLY A 55 4.17 -6.07 -2.70
N CYS A 56 3.33 -6.19 -3.72
CA CYS A 56 2.37 -7.30 -3.86
C CYS A 56 3.06 -8.65 -4.09
N ALA A 57 4.10 -8.69 -4.93
CA ALA A 57 4.85 -9.91 -5.14
C ALA A 57 5.49 -10.42 -3.84
N LEU A 58 6.08 -9.52 -3.04
CA LEU A 58 6.65 -9.87 -1.73
C LEU A 58 5.58 -10.20 -0.70
N GLY A 59 4.49 -9.43 -0.66
CA GLY A 59 3.42 -9.62 0.33
C GLY A 59 2.74 -10.97 0.23
N PHE A 60 2.38 -11.39 -0.99
CA PHE A 60 1.62 -12.63 -1.20
C PHE A 60 2.47 -13.87 -1.44
N PHE A 61 3.67 -13.73 -2.00
CA PHE A 61 4.43 -14.90 -2.47
C PHE A 61 5.74 -15.14 -1.72
N LEU A 62 6.28 -14.16 -0.98
CA LEU A 62 7.59 -14.33 -0.34
C LEU A 62 7.54 -15.43 0.74
N GLN A 63 6.50 -15.47 1.57
CA GLN A 63 6.38 -16.47 2.64
C GLN A 63 6.35 -17.89 2.06
N ILE A 64 5.46 -18.15 1.10
CA ILE A 64 5.37 -19.48 0.45
C ILE A 64 6.66 -19.80 -0.33
N TYR A 65 7.31 -18.82 -0.92
CA TYR A 65 8.59 -19.01 -1.60
C TYR A 65 9.69 -19.45 -0.63
N LEU A 66 9.84 -18.79 0.51
CA LEU A 66 10.85 -19.14 1.50
C LEU A 66 10.63 -20.56 2.07
N LEU A 67 9.38 -20.93 2.33
CA LEU A 67 9.02 -22.22 2.91
C LEU A 67 9.09 -23.37 1.88
N ASP A 68 8.45 -23.20 0.71
CA ASP A 68 8.23 -24.30 -0.23
C ASP A 68 9.25 -24.37 -1.37
N VAL A 69 9.87 -23.23 -1.76
CA VAL A 69 10.80 -23.18 -2.89
C VAL A 69 12.25 -23.09 -2.44
N ALA A 70 12.55 -22.18 -1.53
CA ALA A 70 13.87 -22.07 -0.91
C ALA A 70 14.10 -23.15 0.15
N GLN A 71 13.02 -23.77 0.63
CA GLN A 71 13.03 -24.85 1.62
C GLN A 71 13.74 -24.45 2.93
N LEU A 72 13.48 -23.22 3.39
CA LEU A 72 13.94 -22.78 4.69
C LEU A 72 13.04 -23.31 5.79
N ASP A 73 13.67 -23.58 6.93
CA ASP A 73 12.96 -23.86 8.18
C ASP A 73 12.04 -22.67 8.53
N PRO A 74 10.77 -22.89 8.95
CA PRO A 74 9.81 -21.83 9.24
C PRO A 74 10.30 -20.84 10.30
N PHE A 75 11.10 -21.29 11.27
CA PHE A 75 11.71 -20.41 12.27
C PHE A 75 12.60 -19.35 11.62
N TYR A 76 13.51 -19.76 10.72
CA TYR A 76 14.38 -18.81 10.01
C TYR A 76 13.62 -17.92 9.02
N ALA A 77 12.59 -18.46 8.35
CA ALA A 77 11.72 -17.69 7.49
C ALA A 77 10.98 -16.60 8.29
N SER A 78 10.53 -16.89 9.51
CA SER A 78 9.89 -15.92 10.41
C SER A 78 10.83 -14.75 10.76
N ILE A 79 12.11 -15.05 11.04
CA ILE A 79 13.12 -14.02 11.32
C ILE A 79 13.33 -13.12 10.10
N ILE A 80 13.46 -13.70 8.90
CA ILE A 80 13.69 -12.94 7.66
C ILE A 80 12.52 -11.98 7.42
N LEU A 81 11.29 -12.48 7.51
CA LEU A 81 10.08 -11.69 7.26
C LEU A 81 9.90 -10.58 8.29
N PHE A 82 10.08 -10.89 9.57
CA PHE A 82 9.99 -9.91 10.64
C PHE A 82 11.07 -8.83 10.54
N VAL A 83 12.34 -9.24 10.48
CA VAL A 83 13.47 -8.31 10.46
C VAL A 83 13.43 -7.42 9.22
N GLY A 84 13.12 -7.97 8.04
CA GLY A 84 13.02 -7.19 6.82
C GLY A 84 11.95 -6.10 6.88
N ARG A 85 10.78 -6.40 7.44
CA ARG A 85 9.70 -5.41 7.62
C ARG A 85 10.00 -4.40 8.74
N ALA A 86 10.59 -4.85 9.84
CA ALA A 86 11.03 -3.95 10.92
C ALA A 86 12.14 -3.00 10.44
N TRP A 87 13.05 -3.51 9.60
CA TRP A 87 14.10 -2.71 8.97
C TRP A 87 13.53 -1.63 8.05
N ASP A 88 12.54 -1.98 7.23
CA ASP A 88 11.82 -1.05 6.36
C ASP A 88 11.16 0.09 7.17
N ALA A 89 10.52 -0.23 8.30
CA ALA A 89 9.92 0.76 9.19
C ALA A 89 10.95 1.77 9.75
N VAL A 90 12.19 1.35 9.99
CA VAL A 90 13.28 2.22 10.49
C VAL A 90 13.91 3.04 9.36
N THR A 91 14.02 2.45 8.16
CA THR A 91 14.66 3.13 7.02
C THR A 91 13.82 4.28 6.47
N ASP A 92 12.49 4.22 6.53
CA ASP A 92 11.61 5.28 6.04
C ASP A 92 11.89 6.67 6.65
N PRO A 93 11.86 6.85 7.98
CA PRO A 93 12.17 8.15 8.57
C PRO A 93 13.63 8.56 8.36
N THR A 94 14.55 7.59 8.31
CA THR A 94 15.98 7.85 8.10
C THR A 94 16.21 8.40 6.69
N VAL A 95 15.67 7.77 5.67
CA VAL A 95 15.76 8.23 4.27
C VAL A 95 15.02 9.56 4.10
N GLY A 96 13.85 9.73 4.70
CA GLY A 96 13.11 11.01 4.68
C GLY A 96 13.96 12.16 5.22
N PHE A 97 14.66 11.94 6.32
CA PHE A 97 15.59 12.92 6.90
C PHE A 97 16.79 13.22 5.97
N LEU A 98 17.41 12.20 5.39
CA LEU A 98 18.53 12.38 4.45
C LEU A 98 18.10 13.13 3.18
N VAL A 99 16.97 12.76 2.60
CA VAL A 99 16.39 13.39 1.42
C VAL A 99 16.04 14.86 1.70
N SER A 100 15.51 15.17 2.88
CA SER A 100 15.16 16.54 3.28
C SER A 100 16.39 17.47 3.38
N ARG A 101 17.58 16.93 3.60
CA ARG A 101 18.85 17.66 3.68
C ARG A 101 19.71 17.60 2.42
N SER A 102 19.29 16.84 1.40
CA SER A 102 20.07 16.70 0.19
C SER A 102 20.12 18.02 -0.61
N PRO A 103 21.27 18.36 -1.22
CA PRO A 103 21.42 19.58 -2.02
C PRO A 103 20.68 19.47 -3.36
N TRP A 104 20.32 20.60 -3.93
CA TRP A 104 19.82 20.67 -5.30
C TRP A 104 20.93 20.35 -6.30
N THR A 105 20.66 19.39 -7.18
CA THR A 105 21.55 19.05 -8.29
C THR A 105 21.03 19.62 -9.61
N ARG A 106 21.78 19.41 -10.71
CA ARG A 106 21.38 19.85 -12.06
C ARG A 106 20.07 19.17 -12.55
N ILE A 107 19.76 17.98 -12.05
CA ILE A 107 18.58 17.18 -12.43
C ILE A 107 17.46 17.27 -11.40
N GLY A 108 17.66 18.00 -10.30
CA GLY A 108 16.70 18.16 -9.20
C GLY A 108 17.27 17.70 -7.87
N ARG A 109 16.40 17.57 -6.87
CA ARG A 109 16.72 17.11 -5.51
C ARG A 109 16.29 15.69 -5.25
N MET A 110 15.12 15.28 -5.77
CA MET A 110 14.50 13.97 -5.57
C MET A 110 14.93 12.95 -6.62
N LEU A 111 15.02 13.38 -7.88
CA LEU A 111 15.37 12.51 -9.01
C LEU A 111 16.72 11.79 -8.89
N PRO A 112 17.80 12.39 -8.33
CA PRO A 112 19.06 11.67 -8.14
C PRO A 112 18.95 10.46 -7.23
N TRP A 113 18.14 10.53 -6.17
CA TRP A 113 17.89 9.41 -5.25
C TRP A 113 17.19 8.26 -5.95
N ILE A 114 16.17 8.58 -6.75
CA ILE A 114 15.42 7.59 -7.54
C ILE A 114 16.32 6.90 -8.55
N LEU A 115 17.14 7.68 -9.27
CA LEU A 115 18.03 7.14 -10.31
C LEU A 115 19.12 6.23 -9.72
N LEU A 116 19.72 6.63 -8.59
CA LEU A 116 20.80 5.87 -7.95
C LEU A 116 20.28 4.58 -7.29
N SER A 117 19.11 4.63 -6.67
CA SER A 117 18.52 3.47 -6.00
C SER A 117 18.01 2.40 -6.97
N THR A 118 17.50 2.79 -8.15
CA THR A 118 16.86 1.87 -9.11
C THR A 118 17.71 0.67 -9.49
N PRO A 119 18.96 0.78 -10.00
CA PRO A 119 19.72 -0.37 -10.46
C PRO A 119 20.07 -1.33 -9.32
N LEU A 120 20.36 -0.80 -8.13
CA LEU A 120 20.66 -1.61 -6.96
C LEU A 120 19.40 -2.29 -6.41
N ALA A 121 18.25 -1.60 -6.42
CA ALA A 121 16.97 -2.17 -6.01
C ALA A 121 16.55 -3.32 -6.90
N VAL A 122 16.67 -3.16 -8.21
CA VAL A 122 16.36 -4.22 -9.19
C VAL A 122 17.26 -5.42 -9.00
N LEU A 123 18.57 -5.22 -8.81
CA LEU A 123 19.50 -6.30 -8.55
C LEU A 123 19.17 -7.06 -7.25
N SER A 124 18.97 -6.33 -6.15
CA SER A 124 18.63 -6.94 -4.86
C SER A 124 17.29 -7.66 -4.90
N TYR A 125 16.27 -7.10 -5.60
CA TYR A 125 14.99 -7.74 -5.82
C TYR A 125 15.12 -9.08 -6.57
N PHE A 126 15.89 -9.12 -7.65
CA PHE A 126 16.15 -10.35 -8.39
C PHE A 126 16.85 -11.41 -7.51
N LEU A 127 17.81 -10.99 -6.68
CA LEU A 127 18.56 -11.90 -5.79
C LEU A 127 17.71 -12.46 -4.63
N ILE A 128 16.63 -11.81 -4.23
CA ILE A 128 15.66 -12.37 -3.29
C ILE A 128 14.97 -13.62 -3.87
N TRP A 129 14.67 -13.63 -5.17
CA TRP A 129 14.00 -14.74 -5.85
C TRP A 129 14.97 -15.77 -6.43
N TYR A 130 16.27 -15.59 -6.21
CA TYR A 130 17.31 -16.55 -6.59
C TYR A 130 17.62 -17.48 -5.42
N VAL A 131 17.59 -18.81 -5.65
CA VAL A 131 17.99 -19.78 -4.63
C VAL A 131 19.50 -20.00 -4.73
N PRO A 132 20.30 -19.61 -3.73
CA PRO A 132 21.75 -19.80 -3.78
C PRO A 132 22.11 -21.30 -3.73
N PRO A 133 23.21 -21.72 -4.37
CA PRO A 133 23.61 -23.14 -4.46
C PRO A 133 24.21 -23.71 -3.16
N PHE A 134 24.46 -22.85 -2.17
CA PHE A 134 25.03 -23.25 -0.87
C PHE A 134 23.96 -23.34 0.20
N GLU A 135 23.99 -24.40 1.01
CA GLU A 135 23.04 -24.61 2.12
C GLU A 135 23.39 -23.72 3.32
N ASN A 136 24.67 -23.74 3.71
CA ASN A 136 25.15 -22.95 4.82
C ASN A 136 25.22 -21.47 4.45
N GLY A 137 24.27 -20.65 4.97
CA GLY A 137 24.22 -19.20 4.70
C GLY A 137 23.02 -18.74 3.88
N LYS A 138 22.11 -19.64 3.46
CA LYS A 138 20.85 -19.27 2.79
C LYS A 138 20.06 -18.22 3.60
N VAL A 139 19.96 -18.39 4.91
CA VAL A 139 19.25 -17.48 5.82
C VAL A 139 19.86 -16.07 5.74
N ILE A 140 21.20 -15.99 5.83
CA ILE A 140 21.93 -14.71 5.77
C ILE A 140 21.73 -14.07 4.38
N TRP A 141 21.77 -14.87 3.30
CA TRP A 141 21.51 -14.40 1.94
C TRP A 141 20.15 -13.70 1.83
N TYR A 142 19.07 -14.37 2.21
CA TYR A 142 17.74 -13.81 2.12
C TYR A 142 17.56 -12.61 3.03
N LEU A 143 18.05 -12.67 4.27
CA LEU A 143 17.99 -11.57 5.22
C LEU A 143 18.68 -10.31 4.68
N VAL A 144 19.92 -10.46 4.19
CA VAL A 144 20.73 -9.34 3.70
C VAL A 144 20.10 -8.72 2.45
N PHE A 145 19.76 -9.53 1.44
CA PHE A 145 19.18 -8.99 0.21
C PHE A 145 17.78 -8.42 0.41
N TYR A 146 16.99 -8.99 1.32
CA TYR A 146 15.69 -8.43 1.67
C TYR A 146 15.82 -7.08 2.38
N CYS A 147 16.71 -6.95 3.36
CA CYS A 147 16.97 -5.66 4.03
C CYS A 147 17.55 -4.61 3.06
N ILE A 148 18.49 -4.99 2.18
CA ILE A 148 19.04 -4.09 1.15
C ILE A 148 17.92 -3.63 0.21
N PHE A 149 17.11 -4.54 -0.29
CA PHE A 149 16.00 -4.20 -1.18
C PHE A 149 15.01 -3.24 -0.50
N GLN A 150 14.59 -3.50 0.74
CA GLN A 150 13.69 -2.62 1.49
C GLN A 150 14.29 -1.21 1.64
N SER A 151 15.59 -1.10 1.99
CA SER A 151 16.27 0.21 2.08
C SER A 151 16.29 0.95 0.74
N LEU A 152 16.57 0.25 -0.35
CA LEU A 152 16.63 0.85 -1.69
C LEU A 152 15.24 1.20 -2.23
N GLN A 153 14.23 0.39 -1.91
CA GLN A 153 12.84 0.68 -2.21
C GLN A 153 12.36 1.94 -1.48
N THR A 154 12.77 2.13 -0.21
CA THR A 154 12.53 3.36 0.53
C THR A 154 13.25 4.55 -0.09
N CYS A 155 14.51 4.38 -0.53
CA CYS A 155 15.27 5.42 -1.25
C CYS A 155 14.64 5.81 -2.60
N PHE A 156 13.83 4.96 -3.18
CA PHE A 156 13.00 5.27 -4.36
C PHE A 156 11.67 5.92 -3.97
N HIS A 157 10.92 5.28 -3.05
CA HIS A 157 9.53 5.64 -2.76
C HIS A 157 9.38 6.96 -1.98
N VAL A 158 10.25 7.23 -1.01
CA VAL A 158 10.18 8.46 -0.20
C VAL A 158 10.42 9.72 -1.06
N PRO A 159 11.51 9.80 -1.87
CA PRO A 159 11.69 10.92 -2.78
C PRO A 159 10.59 11.03 -3.84
N TYR A 160 10.10 9.90 -4.36
CA TYR A 160 8.99 9.86 -5.31
C TYR A 160 7.70 10.45 -4.71
N SER A 161 7.38 10.11 -3.46
CA SER A 161 6.22 10.67 -2.77
C SER A 161 6.37 12.16 -2.51
N ALA A 162 7.57 12.61 -2.13
CA ALA A 162 7.88 14.03 -1.94
C ALA A 162 7.88 14.82 -3.27
N LEU A 163 8.18 14.17 -4.39
CA LEU A 163 8.22 14.79 -5.72
C LEU A 163 6.88 15.46 -6.09
N THR A 164 5.75 14.99 -5.55
CA THR A 164 4.43 15.62 -5.74
C THR A 164 4.45 17.12 -5.42
N MET A 165 5.21 17.53 -4.40
CA MET A 165 5.31 18.93 -3.99
C MET A 165 6.16 19.79 -4.94
N PHE A 166 7.03 19.13 -5.74
CA PHE A 166 7.98 19.80 -6.64
C PHE A 166 7.56 19.77 -8.11
N ILE A 167 6.43 19.13 -8.45
CA ILE A 167 5.94 19.06 -9.84
C ILE A 167 5.24 20.35 -10.26
N SER A 168 4.48 20.99 -9.37
CA SER A 168 3.73 22.21 -9.64
C SER A 168 3.57 23.07 -8.39
N SER A 169 3.55 24.39 -8.57
CA SER A 169 3.18 25.33 -7.52
C SER A 169 1.68 25.38 -7.23
N GLU A 170 0.84 24.96 -8.20
CA GLU A 170 -0.62 24.96 -8.07
C GLU A 170 -1.14 23.71 -7.36
N GLN A 171 -1.92 23.90 -6.27
CA GLN A 171 -2.53 22.81 -5.51
C GLN A 171 -3.41 21.91 -6.38
N LYS A 172 -4.26 22.51 -7.23
CA LYS A 172 -5.16 21.80 -8.13
C LYS A 172 -4.44 20.84 -9.09
N GLU A 173 -3.29 21.26 -9.60
CA GLU A 173 -2.47 20.41 -10.48
C GLU A 173 -1.80 19.26 -9.72
N ARG A 174 -1.35 19.49 -8.48
CA ARG A 174 -0.82 18.43 -7.59
C ARG A 174 -1.88 17.41 -7.21
N ASP A 175 -3.09 17.86 -6.87
CA ASP A 175 -4.21 16.97 -6.54
C ASP A 175 -4.60 16.11 -7.75
N SER A 176 -4.62 16.72 -8.94
CA SER A 176 -4.84 16.00 -10.19
C SER A 176 -3.74 14.95 -10.43
N ALA A 177 -2.46 15.30 -10.30
CA ALA A 177 -1.34 14.37 -10.48
C ALA A 177 -1.40 13.21 -9.46
N THR A 178 -1.80 13.50 -8.22
CA THR A 178 -1.99 12.49 -7.18
C THR A 178 -3.13 11.52 -7.53
N ALA A 179 -4.22 11.99 -8.12
CA ALA A 179 -5.31 11.13 -8.57
C ALA A 179 -4.84 10.15 -9.67
N TYR A 180 -4.07 10.64 -10.66
CA TYR A 180 -3.45 9.77 -11.67
C TYR A 180 -2.50 8.74 -11.04
N ARG A 181 -1.68 9.17 -10.07
CA ARG A 181 -0.77 8.29 -9.32
C ARG A 181 -1.54 7.16 -8.63
N MET A 182 -2.57 7.47 -7.85
CA MET A 182 -3.38 6.47 -7.14
C MET A 182 -4.01 5.46 -8.10
N THR A 183 -4.47 5.90 -9.27
CA THR A 183 -5.01 5.00 -10.29
C THR A 183 -3.95 4.01 -10.78
N VAL A 184 -2.74 4.49 -11.09
CA VAL A 184 -1.64 3.64 -11.56
C VAL A 184 -1.14 2.71 -10.46
N GLU A 185 -1.10 3.15 -9.21
CA GLU A 185 -0.73 2.32 -8.06
C GLU A 185 -1.69 1.13 -7.89
N VAL A 186 -2.99 1.37 -7.99
CA VAL A 186 -4.01 0.30 -7.94
C VAL A 186 -3.85 -0.68 -9.11
N LEU A 187 -3.65 -0.18 -10.33
CA LEU A 187 -3.36 -1.02 -11.49
C LEU A 187 -2.05 -1.81 -11.32
N GLY A 188 -1.04 -1.19 -10.71
CA GLY A 188 0.23 -1.83 -10.37
C GLY A 188 0.06 -3.01 -9.42
N THR A 189 -0.82 -2.90 -8.43
CA THR A 189 -1.17 -3.99 -7.51
C THR A 189 -1.72 -5.21 -8.25
N VAL A 190 -2.69 -5.00 -9.14
CA VAL A 190 -3.27 -6.07 -9.96
C VAL A 190 -2.22 -6.66 -10.91
N LEU A 191 -1.42 -5.82 -11.56
CA LEU A 191 -0.39 -6.25 -12.49
C LEU A 191 0.70 -7.08 -11.80
N GLY A 192 1.18 -6.66 -10.63
CA GLY A 192 2.16 -7.39 -9.83
C GLY A 192 1.66 -8.76 -9.42
N THR A 193 0.43 -8.84 -8.92
CA THR A 193 -0.21 -10.11 -8.56
C THR A 193 -0.40 -11.00 -9.77
N ALA A 194 -0.82 -10.45 -10.92
CA ALA A 194 -1.03 -11.21 -12.14
C ALA A 194 0.28 -11.78 -12.69
N ILE A 195 1.34 -10.96 -12.82
CA ILE A 195 2.63 -11.39 -13.36
C ILE A 195 3.23 -12.51 -12.48
N GLN A 196 3.36 -12.24 -11.17
CA GLN A 196 3.94 -13.19 -10.25
C GLN A 196 3.10 -14.46 -10.18
N GLY A 197 1.78 -14.33 -10.01
CA GLY A 197 0.87 -15.44 -9.85
C GLY A 197 0.78 -16.33 -11.09
N GLN A 198 0.61 -15.76 -12.29
CA GLN A 198 0.42 -16.56 -13.50
C GLN A 198 1.71 -17.29 -13.90
N ILE A 199 2.87 -16.61 -13.84
CA ILE A 199 4.16 -17.24 -14.22
C ILE A 199 4.50 -18.37 -13.23
N VAL A 200 4.34 -18.14 -11.94
CA VAL A 200 4.60 -19.18 -10.91
C VAL A 200 3.56 -20.28 -10.98
N GLY A 201 2.29 -19.95 -11.22
CA GLY A 201 1.20 -20.92 -11.32
C GLY A 201 1.37 -21.94 -12.42
N MET A 202 1.95 -21.54 -13.57
CA MET A 202 2.26 -22.46 -14.67
C MET A 202 3.36 -23.47 -14.35
N ALA A 203 4.18 -23.21 -13.34
CA ALA A 203 5.36 -24.00 -13.00
C ALA A 203 5.31 -24.54 -11.56
N ASN A 204 4.11 -24.70 -10.97
CA ASN A 204 3.95 -25.23 -9.62
C ASN A 204 4.50 -26.65 -9.54
N ALA A 205 5.44 -26.86 -8.62
CA ALA A 205 5.95 -28.20 -8.33
C ALA A 205 4.87 -29.02 -7.62
N PRO A 206 4.71 -30.31 -7.97
CA PRO A 206 3.84 -31.21 -7.21
C PRO A 206 4.34 -31.32 -5.77
N CYS A 207 3.41 -31.59 -4.86
CA CYS A 207 3.74 -31.83 -3.47
C CYS A 207 4.50 -33.15 -3.31
N LEU A 208 5.24 -33.31 -2.22
CA LEU A 208 5.95 -34.53 -1.86
C LEU A 208 5.01 -35.45 -1.08
N PRO A 209 4.81 -36.69 -1.51
CA PRO A 209 4.01 -37.68 -0.74
C PRO A 209 4.67 -37.97 0.61
N GLY A 210 3.86 -38.01 1.65
CA GLY A 210 4.31 -38.37 3.00
C GLY A 210 4.69 -39.83 3.13
N PRO A 211 5.39 -40.26 4.21
CA PRO A 211 5.75 -41.67 4.44
C PRO A 211 4.54 -42.61 4.45
N GLY A 212 3.35 -42.12 4.87
CA GLY A 212 2.11 -42.89 4.86
C GLY A 212 1.49 -43.10 3.48
N ASP A 213 1.63 -42.08 2.59
CA ASP A 213 1.10 -42.13 1.23
C ASP A 213 1.91 -43.07 0.33
N ILE A 214 3.20 -43.22 0.61
CA ILE A 214 4.09 -44.16 -0.08
C ILE A 214 3.66 -45.61 0.21
N VAL A 215 3.29 -45.95 1.45
CA VAL A 215 2.85 -47.28 1.83
C VAL A 215 1.49 -47.61 1.20
N ALA A 216 0.57 -46.65 1.12
CA ALA A 216 -0.75 -46.86 0.49
C ALA A 216 -0.64 -47.05 -1.04
N ASN A 217 0.31 -46.40 -1.71
CA ASN A 217 0.54 -46.53 -3.13
C ASN A 217 1.35 -47.78 -3.51
N LEU A 218 2.18 -48.34 -2.60
CA LEU A 218 2.89 -49.59 -2.83
C LEU A 218 1.95 -50.79 -2.89
N SER A 219 0.77 -50.73 -2.28
CA SER A 219 -0.22 -51.81 -2.33
C SER A 219 -1.04 -51.84 -3.62
N ASN A 220 -1.02 -50.79 -4.45
CA ASN A 220 -1.89 -50.64 -5.62
C ASN A 220 -1.21 -50.42 -6.98
N SER A 221 0.11 -50.31 -7.07
CA SER A 221 0.78 -50.09 -8.36
C SER A 221 2.13 -50.79 -8.46
N SER A 222 2.31 -51.48 -9.59
CA SER A 222 3.52 -52.15 -10.01
C SER A 222 4.78 -51.28 -9.94
N LEU A 223 5.88 -51.93 -9.62
CA LEU A 223 7.28 -51.54 -9.39
C LEU A 223 7.90 -50.52 -10.37
N SER A 224 7.21 -50.09 -11.41
CA SER A 224 7.69 -49.12 -12.41
C SER A 224 7.61 -47.64 -11.98
N ALA A 225 6.88 -47.30 -10.91
CA ALA A 225 6.75 -45.93 -10.43
C ALA A 225 7.88 -45.49 -9.47
N ALA A 226 8.61 -46.44 -8.89
CA ALA A 226 9.69 -46.16 -7.93
C ALA A 226 11.02 -45.68 -8.59
N LEU A 227 11.12 -45.75 -9.92
CA LEU A 227 12.33 -45.36 -10.66
C LEU A 227 12.36 -43.91 -11.14
N ASN A 228 11.32 -43.11 -10.91
CA ASN A 228 11.28 -41.70 -11.26
C ASN A 228 11.58 -40.76 -10.07
N ASP A 229 12.60 -41.07 -9.30
CA ASP A 229 13.10 -40.23 -8.19
C ASP A 229 13.63 -38.84 -8.64
N SER A 230 13.83 -38.67 -9.95
CA SER A 230 14.25 -37.40 -10.56
C SER A 230 13.09 -36.45 -10.90
N ALA A 231 11.84 -36.94 -11.00
CA ALA A 231 10.69 -36.11 -11.40
C ALA A 231 10.36 -34.97 -10.40
N PRO A 232 10.35 -35.14 -9.07
CA PRO A 232 10.10 -34.07 -8.11
C PRO A 232 11.23 -33.04 -8.07
N VAL A 233 12.48 -33.42 -8.35
CA VAL A 233 13.63 -32.51 -8.40
C VAL A 233 13.56 -31.62 -9.63
N ILE A 234 13.25 -32.21 -10.79
CA ILE A 234 13.07 -31.46 -12.06
C ILE A 234 11.94 -30.44 -11.93
N SER A 235 10.83 -30.82 -11.29
CA SER A 235 9.69 -29.95 -11.10
C SER A 235 10.00 -28.77 -10.17
N LEU A 236 10.79 -28.97 -9.10
CA LEU A 236 11.21 -27.87 -8.20
C LEU A 236 12.12 -26.88 -8.93
N ASP A 237 13.02 -27.36 -9.79
CA ASP A 237 13.90 -26.49 -10.56
C ASP A 237 13.11 -25.64 -11.55
N HIS A 238 12.04 -26.17 -12.14
CA HIS A 238 11.11 -25.39 -12.95
C HIS A 238 10.43 -24.28 -12.15
N THR A 239 9.98 -24.57 -10.92
CA THR A 239 9.36 -23.55 -10.05
C THR A 239 10.38 -22.47 -9.67
N LYS A 240 11.62 -22.84 -9.30
CA LYS A 240 12.69 -21.86 -9.04
C LYS A 240 12.93 -20.94 -10.24
N LYS A 241 13.02 -21.52 -11.44
CA LYS A 241 13.18 -20.75 -12.70
C LYS A 241 11.99 -19.83 -12.96
N ALA A 242 10.75 -20.26 -12.67
CA ALA A 242 9.57 -19.42 -12.83
C ALA A 242 9.60 -18.19 -11.92
N TYR A 243 9.99 -18.33 -10.66
CA TYR A 243 10.18 -17.18 -9.76
C TYR A 243 11.29 -16.24 -10.26
N MET A 244 12.39 -16.77 -10.77
CA MET A 244 13.47 -15.95 -11.37
C MET A 244 13.00 -15.22 -12.63
N ILE A 245 12.25 -15.87 -13.52
CA ILE A 245 11.69 -15.25 -14.72
C ILE A 245 10.71 -14.14 -14.35
N SER A 246 9.78 -14.42 -13.42
CA SER A 246 8.83 -13.43 -12.95
C SER A 246 9.51 -12.22 -12.33
N SER A 247 10.50 -12.44 -11.45
CA SER A 247 11.27 -11.35 -10.86
C SER A 247 12.06 -10.55 -11.89
N GLY A 248 12.59 -11.21 -12.93
CA GLY A 248 13.24 -10.57 -14.05
C GLY A 248 12.30 -9.65 -14.84
N ILE A 249 11.08 -10.11 -15.13
CA ILE A 249 10.05 -9.31 -15.82
C ILE A 249 9.66 -8.10 -14.97
N ILE A 250 9.39 -8.30 -13.67
CA ILE A 250 9.07 -7.22 -12.74
C ILE A 250 10.23 -6.22 -12.66
N SER A 251 11.47 -6.70 -12.64
CA SER A 251 12.67 -5.87 -12.64
C SER A 251 12.78 -4.99 -13.91
N ILE A 252 12.47 -5.52 -15.07
CA ILE A 252 12.44 -4.77 -16.32
C ILE A 252 11.36 -3.68 -16.26
N ILE A 253 10.15 -4.02 -15.79
CA ILE A 253 9.07 -3.05 -15.64
C ILE A 253 9.48 -1.95 -14.65
N TYR A 254 10.14 -2.30 -13.55
CA TYR A 254 10.65 -1.33 -12.57
C TYR A 254 11.59 -0.31 -13.23
N VAL A 255 12.57 -0.78 -14.00
CA VAL A 255 13.51 0.09 -14.72
C VAL A 255 12.80 0.97 -15.75
N LEU A 256 11.86 0.41 -16.53
CA LEU A 256 11.11 1.17 -17.53
C LEU A 256 10.27 2.29 -16.87
N CYS A 257 9.60 1.99 -15.75
CA CYS A 257 8.85 2.99 -14.99
C CYS A 257 9.77 4.12 -14.45
N ALA A 258 10.95 3.77 -13.94
CA ALA A 258 11.93 4.74 -13.46
C ALA A 258 12.47 5.63 -14.59
N ILE A 259 12.71 5.06 -15.78
CA ILE A 259 13.13 5.80 -16.98
C ILE A 259 12.04 6.78 -17.42
N VAL A 260 10.77 6.33 -17.50
CA VAL A 260 9.64 7.18 -17.87
C VAL A 260 9.48 8.33 -16.88
N LEU A 261 9.60 8.05 -15.57
CA LEU A 261 9.54 9.07 -14.53
C LEU A 261 10.66 10.11 -14.71
N PHE A 262 11.90 9.64 -14.94
CA PHE A 262 13.08 10.51 -15.07
C PHE A 262 12.98 11.47 -16.26
N PHE A 263 12.54 10.98 -17.42
CA PHE A 263 12.43 11.83 -18.63
C PHE A 263 11.14 12.65 -18.67
N GLY A 264 10.07 12.17 -18.04
CA GLY A 264 8.75 12.81 -18.11
C GLY A 264 8.48 13.87 -17.03
N VAL A 265 9.27 13.91 -15.95
CA VAL A 265 9.04 14.83 -14.84
C VAL A 265 10.23 15.74 -14.61
N LYS A 266 9.95 17.04 -14.47
CA LYS A 266 10.95 18.05 -14.09
C LYS A 266 10.59 18.68 -12.76
N GLU A 267 11.55 18.75 -11.84
CA GLU A 267 11.38 19.41 -10.55
C GLU A 267 11.41 20.94 -10.71
N GLN A 268 10.47 21.63 -10.07
CA GLN A 268 10.41 23.08 -10.01
C GLN A 268 11.01 23.57 -8.69
N LYS A 269 11.98 24.48 -8.77
CA LYS A 269 12.74 24.96 -7.60
C LYS A 269 11.94 25.87 -6.68
N ASP A 270 10.94 26.57 -7.22
CA ASP A 270 10.19 27.62 -6.49
C ASP A 270 9.00 27.10 -5.68
N SER A 271 8.71 25.77 -5.71
CA SER A 271 7.50 25.21 -5.14
C SER A 271 7.52 24.99 -3.61
N CYS A 272 8.67 25.10 -2.96
CA CYS A 272 8.79 24.87 -1.52
C CYS A 272 9.60 25.95 -0.82
N ARG A 273 8.94 26.94 -0.23
CA ARG A 273 9.51 27.68 0.90
C ARG A 273 9.27 26.87 2.17
N PRO A 274 10.30 26.49 2.92
CA PRO A 274 10.10 25.92 4.25
C PRO A 274 9.49 27.01 5.14
N ARG A 275 8.23 26.81 5.56
CA ARG A 275 7.46 27.80 6.33
C ARG A 275 7.68 27.72 7.83
N SER A 276 8.51 26.80 8.32
CA SER A 276 8.78 26.65 9.75
C SER A 276 10.20 26.16 10.02
N GLU A 277 10.75 26.59 11.15
CA GLU A 277 11.99 26.01 11.68
C GLU A 277 11.80 24.51 11.95
N PRO A 278 12.77 23.66 11.59
CA PRO A 278 12.67 22.22 11.79
C PRO A 278 12.66 21.92 13.30
N MET A 279 11.50 21.53 13.81
CA MET A 279 11.36 21.05 15.19
C MET A 279 12.22 19.79 15.41
N GLY A 280 12.77 19.62 16.59
CA GLY A 280 13.52 18.43 16.96
C GLY A 280 12.66 17.16 16.83
N PHE A 281 13.19 16.10 16.22
CA PHE A 281 12.48 14.85 15.95
C PHE A 281 11.74 14.28 17.17
N PHE A 282 12.44 14.18 18.32
CA PHE A 282 11.84 13.67 19.56
C PHE A 282 10.75 14.59 20.15
N GLN A 283 10.87 15.90 19.94
CA GLN A 283 9.87 16.86 20.40
C GLN A 283 8.59 16.72 19.57
N GLY A 284 8.72 16.54 18.25
CA GLY A 284 7.61 16.27 17.36
C GLY A 284 6.87 14.96 17.72
N ILE A 285 7.61 13.88 18.02
CA ILE A 285 7.05 12.62 18.51
C ILE A 285 6.19 12.83 19.76
N ARG A 286 6.74 13.49 20.76
CA ARG A 286 6.04 13.73 22.03
C ARG A 286 4.76 14.54 21.83
N LEU A 287 4.80 15.52 20.93
CA LEU A 287 3.65 16.35 20.60
C LEU A 287 2.53 15.54 19.92
N VAL A 288 2.89 14.73 18.91
CA VAL A 288 1.95 13.91 18.15
C VAL A 288 1.34 12.81 19.00
N LEU A 289 2.14 12.13 19.82
CA LEU A 289 1.64 11.10 20.76
C LEU A 289 0.85 11.68 21.94
N GLY A 290 1.00 12.97 22.21
CA GLY A 290 0.14 13.70 23.18
C GLY A 290 -1.29 13.95 22.69
N HIS A 291 -1.53 13.87 21.37
CA HIS A 291 -2.86 14.12 20.79
C HIS A 291 -3.73 12.85 20.85
N GLY A 292 -4.67 12.82 21.81
CA GLY A 292 -5.50 11.65 22.10
C GLY A 292 -6.26 11.08 20.90
N PRO A 293 -6.91 11.88 20.03
CA PRO A 293 -7.57 11.40 18.81
C PRO A 293 -6.62 10.66 17.87
N TYR A 294 -5.38 11.14 17.72
CA TYR A 294 -4.38 10.50 16.89
C TYR A 294 -3.98 9.12 17.41
N VAL A 295 -3.68 9.02 18.71
CA VAL A 295 -3.30 7.74 19.33
C VAL A 295 -4.40 6.69 19.12
N LYS A 296 -5.67 7.07 19.32
CA LYS A 296 -6.80 6.16 19.09
C LYS A 296 -6.86 5.72 17.63
N LEU A 297 -6.68 6.64 16.68
CA LEU A 297 -6.68 6.33 15.26
C LEU A 297 -5.56 5.36 14.90
N VAL A 298 -4.33 5.62 15.35
CA VAL A 298 -3.16 4.75 15.12
C VAL A 298 -3.40 3.35 15.70
N MET A 299 -3.99 3.24 16.89
CA MET A 299 -4.32 1.94 17.48
C MET A 299 -5.37 1.17 16.67
N VAL A 300 -6.41 1.84 16.17
CA VAL A 300 -7.38 1.22 15.25
C VAL A 300 -6.66 0.64 14.03
N PHE A 301 -5.76 1.44 13.44
CA PHE A 301 -5.02 1.00 12.25
C PHE A 301 -4.01 -0.08 12.52
N LEU A 302 -3.35 -0.04 13.66
CA LEU A 302 -2.45 -1.10 14.08
C LEU A 302 -3.17 -2.45 14.10
N PHE A 303 -4.33 -2.53 14.78
CA PHE A 303 -5.09 -3.78 14.88
C PHE A 303 -5.69 -4.22 13.55
N THR A 304 -6.24 -3.31 12.77
CA THR A 304 -6.79 -3.63 11.43
C THR A 304 -5.68 -4.03 10.46
N SER A 305 -4.54 -3.35 10.46
CA SER A 305 -3.39 -3.72 9.63
C SER A 305 -2.83 -5.09 10.02
N LEU A 306 -2.69 -5.40 11.32
CA LEU A 306 -2.30 -6.73 11.79
C LEU A 306 -3.25 -7.81 11.23
N ALA A 307 -4.56 -7.58 11.29
CA ALA A 307 -5.57 -8.52 10.80
C ALA A 307 -5.41 -8.80 9.30
N PHE A 308 -5.27 -7.74 8.49
CA PHE A 308 -5.15 -7.88 7.03
C PHE A 308 -3.80 -8.46 6.60
N MET A 309 -2.71 -8.12 7.29
CA MET A 309 -1.39 -8.68 6.99
C MET A 309 -1.29 -10.18 7.36
N LEU A 310 -2.00 -10.62 8.43
CA LEU A 310 -2.14 -12.04 8.73
C LEU A 310 -2.88 -12.77 7.60
N LEU A 311 -3.96 -12.18 7.10
CA LEU A 311 -4.72 -12.76 6.00
C LEU A 311 -3.88 -12.81 4.71
N GLU A 312 -3.25 -11.69 4.33
CA GLU A 312 -2.44 -11.56 3.11
C GLU A 312 -1.29 -12.57 3.10
N GLY A 313 -0.50 -12.63 4.17
CA GLY A 313 0.68 -13.49 4.24
C GLY A 313 0.34 -14.99 4.22
N ASN A 314 -0.76 -15.40 4.86
CA ASN A 314 -1.12 -16.82 4.96
C ASN A 314 -2.09 -17.30 3.89
N PHE A 315 -2.63 -16.41 3.07
CA PHE A 315 -3.65 -16.76 2.09
C PHE A 315 -3.19 -17.82 1.09
N ALA A 316 -1.97 -17.67 0.56
CA ALA A 316 -1.39 -18.63 -0.39
C ALA A 316 -1.21 -20.01 0.23
N LEU A 317 -0.69 -20.08 1.47
CA LEU A 317 -0.53 -21.33 2.21
C LEU A 317 -1.87 -21.97 2.57
N PHE A 318 -2.85 -21.18 2.98
CA PHE A 318 -4.19 -21.64 3.29
C PHE A 318 -4.89 -22.25 2.06
N CYS A 319 -4.83 -21.56 0.91
CA CYS A 319 -5.42 -22.07 -0.33
C CYS A 319 -4.73 -23.35 -0.81
N SER A 320 -3.40 -23.43 -0.71
CA SER A 320 -2.63 -24.57 -1.20
C SER A 320 -2.69 -25.79 -0.28
N SER A 321 -2.65 -25.58 1.05
CA SER A 321 -2.54 -26.67 2.02
C SER A 321 -3.89 -27.09 2.62
N THR A 322 -4.74 -26.10 2.99
CA THR A 322 -6.02 -26.38 3.66
C THR A 322 -7.15 -26.62 2.67
N LEU A 323 -7.29 -25.79 1.63
CA LEU A 323 -8.35 -25.94 0.63
C LEU A 323 -7.97 -26.89 -0.50
N GLY A 324 -6.69 -27.22 -0.67
CA GLY A 324 -6.21 -28.12 -1.72
C GLY A 324 -6.15 -27.48 -3.12
N PHE A 325 -6.31 -26.16 -3.24
CA PHE A 325 -6.29 -25.42 -4.51
C PHE A 325 -4.90 -24.91 -4.87
N ARG A 326 -3.90 -25.80 -4.83
CA ARG A 326 -2.50 -25.46 -5.08
C ARG A 326 -2.26 -24.84 -6.46
N ASN A 327 -3.02 -25.25 -7.46
CA ASN A 327 -2.88 -24.76 -8.84
C ASN A 327 -3.77 -23.55 -9.14
N ASP A 328 -4.75 -23.25 -8.30
CA ASP A 328 -5.76 -22.22 -8.55
C ASP A 328 -5.64 -21.01 -7.62
N PHE A 329 -4.78 -21.06 -6.58
CA PHE A 329 -4.72 -19.98 -5.59
C PHE A 329 -4.31 -18.64 -6.22
N GLN A 330 -3.50 -18.65 -7.28
CA GLN A 330 -3.09 -17.46 -8.02
C GLN A 330 -4.29 -16.80 -8.69
N ASN A 331 -5.18 -17.60 -9.28
CA ASN A 331 -6.39 -17.10 -9.92
C ASN A 331 -7.39 -16.57 -8.89
N ILE A 332 -7.51 -17.26 -7.76
CA ILE A 332 -8.36 -16.84 -6.63
C ILE A 332 -7.85 -15.48 -6.10
N LEU A 333 -6.54 -15.33 -5.91
CA LEU A 333 -5.92 -14.08 -5.47
C LEU A 333 -6.14 -12.95 -6.49
N LEU A 334 -6.01 -13.25 -7.78
CA LEU A 334 -6.27 -12.26 -8.84
C LEU A 334 -7.73 -11.79 -8.83
N VAL A 335 -8.70 -12.69 -8.60
CA VAL A 335 -10.11 -12.33 -8.46
C VAL A 335 -10.34 -11.39 -7.26
N ILE A 336 -9.69 -11.65 -6.12
CA ILE A 336 -9.74 -10.76 -4.94
C ILE A 336 -9.22 -9.37 -5.30
N MET A 337 -8.07 -9.26 -5.96
CA MET A 337 -7.45 -7.98 -6.32
C MET A 337 -8.27 -7.21 -7.36
N LEU A 338 -8.84 -7.90 -8.36
CA LEU A 338 -9.72 -7.28 -9.35
C LEU A 338 -11.01 -6.77 -8.71
N SER A 339 -11.66 -7.58 -7.87
CA SER A 339 -12.89 -7.16 -7.18
C SER A 339 -12.63 -6.02 -6.20
N ALA A 340 -11.49 -6.02 -5.51
CA ALA A 340 -11.07 -4.91 -4.65
C ALA A 340 -10.92 -3.62 -5.45
N THR A 341 -10.26 -3.68 -6.61
CA THR A 341 -10.09 -2.54 -7.52
C THR A 341 -11.43 -1.96 -7.98
N LEU A 342 -12.35 -2.83 -8.40
CA LEU A 342 -13.69 -2.44 -8.84
C LEU A 342 -14.55 -1.87 -7.70
N ALA A 343 -14.28 -2.26 -6.46
CA ALA A 343 -15.01 -1.79 -5.29
C ALA A 343 -14.55 -0.41 -4.77
N ILE A 344 -13.38 0.10 -5.19
CA ILE A 344 -12.86 1.40 -4.74
C ILE A 344 -13.86 2.55 -4.99
N PRO A 345 -14.46 2.72 -6.18
CA PRO A 345 -15.43 3.78 -6.42
C PRO A 345 -16.68 3.66 -5.53
N PHE A 346 -17.12 2.42 -5.26
CA PHE A 346 -18.23 2.16 -4.35
C PHE A 346 -17.92 2.63 -2.93
N TRP A 347 -16.74 2.28 -2.38
CA TRP A 347 -16.35 2.71 -1.05
C TRP A 347 -16.11 4.21 -0.95
N GLN A 348 -15.60 4.84 -2.01
CA GLN A 348 -15.44 6.28 -2.08
C GLN A 348 -16.82 7.00 -2.03
N TRP A 349 -17.80 6.50 -2.78
CA TRP A 349 -19.17 6.99 -2.71
C TRP A 349 -19.78 6.77 -1.31
N PHE A 350 -19.61 5.57 -0.75
CA PHE A 350 -20.13 5.23 0.57
C PHE A 350 -19.56 6.13 1.67
N LEU A 351 -18.25 6.39 1.64
CA LEU A 351 -17.53 7.25 2.57
C LEU A 351 -18.07 8.70 2.53
N THR A 352 -18.33 9.22 1.33
CA THR A 352 -18.86 10.59 1.16
C THR A 352 -20.31 10.72 1.61
N ARG A 353 -21.10 9.64 1.51
CA ARG A 353 -22.53 9.65 1.84
C ARG A 353 -22.81 9.39 3.32
N PHE A 354 -22.13 8.44 3.94
CA PHE A 354 -22.42 7.94 5.28
C PHE A 354 -21.38 8.36 6.33
N GLY A 355 -20.33 9.04 5.92
CA GLY A 355 -19.24 9.48 6.79
C GLY A 355 -18.17 8.41 6.99
N LYS A 356 -16.97 8.87 7.38
CA LYS A 356 -15.76 8.06 7.42
C LYS A 356 -15.79 6.98 8.50
N LYS A 357 -16.24 7.30 9.71
CA LYS A 357 -16.34 6.35 10.83
C LYS A 357 -17.27 5.18 10.51
N THR A 358 -18.44 5.47 9.95
CA THR A 358 -19.41 4.44 9.52
C THR A 358 -18.86 3.58 8.39
N ALA A 359 -18.15 4.21 7.44
CA ALA A 359 -17.54 3.49 6.33
C ALA A 359 -16.47 2.50 6.82
N VAL A 360 -15.58 2.89 7.73
CA VAL A 360 -14.57 1.99 8.32
C VAL A 360 -15.23 0.83 9.06
N CYS A 361 -16.26 1.09 9.87
CA CYS A 361 -17.00 0.03 10.56
C CYS A 361 -17.65 -0.95 9.58
N ALA A 362 -18.39 -0.45 8.60
CA ALA A 362 -19.10 -1.27 7.62
C ALA A 362 -18.09 -2.07 6.76
N GLY A 363 -17.01 -1.44 6.31
CA GLY A 363 -15.98 -2.08 5.51
C GLY A 363 -15.26 -3.19 6.25
N SER A 364 -14.81 -2.95 7.48
CA SER A 364 -14.13 -3.96 8.29
C SER A 364 -15.06 -5.12 8.66
N LEU A 365 -16.32 -4.83 9.00
CA LEU A 365 -17.30 -5.88 9.31
C LEU A 365 -17.73 -6.69 8.08
N SER A 366 -17.70 -6.11 6.89
CA SER A 366 -18.10 -6.82 5.66
C SER A 366 -17.19 -7.99 5.33
N VAL A 367 -15.94 -8.00 5.78
CA VAL A 367 -14.97 -9.09 5.54
C VAL A 367 -15.21 -10.29 6.46
N VAL A 368 -15.71 -10.06 7.68
CA VAL A 368 -15.86 -11.08 8.72
C VAL A 368 -16.69 -12.30 8.27
N PRO A 369 -17.90 -12.16 7.67
CA PRO A 369 -18.67 -13.31 7.23
C PRO A 369 -17.94 -14.15 6.18
N PHE A 370 -17.15 -13.54 5.32
CA PHE A 370 -16.36 -14.25 4.31
C PHE A 370 -15.19 -15.02 4.91
N MET A 371 -14.53 -14.47 5.92
CA MET A 371 -13.49 -15.18 6.68
C MET A 371 -14.05 -16.44 7.37
N ILE A 372 -15.24 -16.34 7.97
CA ILE A 372 -15.91 -17.48 8.59
C ILE A 372 -16.33 -18.50 7.52
N LEU A 373 -16.92 -18.03 6.44
CA LEU A 373 -17.43 -18.89 5.38
C LEU A 373 -16.33 -19.71 4.72
N VAL A 374 -15.18 -19.10 4.41
CA VAL A 374 -14.01 -19.76 3.79
C VAL A 374 -13.49 -20.92 4.65
N VAL A 375 -13.50 -20.79 5.98
CA VAL A 375 -13.04 -21.85 6.90
C VAL A 375 -14.07 -22.96 7.09
N CYS A 376 -15.37 -22.63 7.03
CA CYS A 376 -16.46 -23.59 7.21
C CYS A 376 -16.80 -24.38 5.95
N MET A 377 -16.36 -23.91 4.77
CA MET A 377 -16.69 -24.57 3.51
C MET A 377 -15.85 -25.82 3.24
N LYS A 378 -16.48 -26.79 2.61
CA LYS A 378 -15.78 -27.90 1.96
C LYS A 378 -15.12 -27.38 0.68
N SER A 379 -14.00 -27.99 0.25
CA SER A 379 -13.27 -27.63 -0.97
C SER A 379 -14.16 -27.65 -2.20
N ASN A 380 -14.73 -26.50 -2.56
CA ASN A 380 -15.52 -26.28 -3.78
C ASN A 380 -15.00 -25.01 -4.47
N LEU A 381 -14.36 -25.19 -5.60
CA LEU A 381 -13.66 -24.14 -6.33
C LEU A 381 -14.62 -22.99 -6.74
N ILE A 382 -15.83 -23.30 -7.21
CA ILE A 382 -16.80 -22.28 -7.66
C ILE A 382 -17.22 -21.39 -6.48
N VAL A 383 -17.55 -22.01 -5.34
CA VAL A 383 -17.95 -21.27 -4.14
C VAL A 383 -16.78 -20.43 -3.63
N THR A 384 -15.54 -20.95 -3.68
CA THR A 384 -14.34 -20.20 -3.32
C THR A 384 -14.16 -18.95 -4.18
N TYR A 385 -14.38 -19.01 -5.49
CA TYR A 385 -14.33 -17.82 -6.36
C TYR A 385 -15.39 -16.78 -6.00
N VAL A 386 -16.63 -17.21 -5.75
CA VAL A 386 -17.73 -16.29 -5.35
C VAL A 386 -17.41 -15.59 -4.02
N VAL A 387 -16.96 -16.37 -3.03
CA VAL A 387 -16.56 -15.83 -1.72
C VAL A 387 -15.37 -14.88 -1.85
N SER A 388 -14.39 -15.23 -2.67
CA SER A 388 -13.20 -14.41 -2.92
C SER A 388 -13.54 -13.09 -3.60
N PHE A 389 -14.46 -13.11 -4.57
CA PHE A 389 -14.96 -11.87 -5.17
C PHE A 389 -15.60 -10.94 -4.12
N ALA A 390 -16.47 -11.49 -3.27
CA ALA A 390 -17.12 -10.72 -2.22
C ALA A 390 -16.13 -10.26 -1.12
N ALA A 391 -15.14 -11.09 -0.76
CA ALA A 391 -14.07 -10.72 0.18
C ALA A 391 -13.22 -9.56 -0.36
N GLY A 392 -12.93 -9.52 -1.67
CA GLY A 392 -12.18 -8.44 -2.30
C GLY A 392 -12.85 -7.07 -2.12
N VAL A 393 -14.19 -7.02 -2.15
CA VAL A 393 -14.93 -5.77 -1.85
C VAL A 393 -14.61 -5.26 -0.45
N GLY A 394 -14.54 -6.13 0.55
CA GLY A 394 -14.17 -5.76 1.92
C GLY A 394 -12.69 -5.39 2.07
N VAL A 395 -11.79 -6.07 1.35
CA VAL A 395 -10.36 -5.75 1.32
C VAL A 395 -10.12 -4.32 0.81
N ALA A 396 -10.86 -3.88 -0.22
CA ALA A 396 -10.79 -2.50 -0.71
C ALA A 396 -11.11 -1.47 0.38
N ALA A 397 -12.10 -1.74 1.23
CA ALA A 397 -12.43 -0.88 2.36
C ALA A 397 -11.27 -0.77 3.34
N ALA A 398 -10.63 -1.88 3.67
CA ALA A 398 -9.54 -1.92 4.63
C ALA A 398 -8.31 -1.11 4.19
N PHE A 399 -8.02 -1.08 2.90
CA PHE A 399 -6.92 -0.28 2.37
C PHE A 399 -7.25 1.20 2.18
N LEU A 400 -8.47 1.52 1.72
CA LEU A 400 -8.85 2.88 1.36
C LEU A 400 -9.23 3.75 2.57
N LEU A 401 -10.08 3.18 3.47
CA LEU A 401 -10.77 3.96 4.47
C LEU A 401 -9.84 4.53 5.57
N PRO A 402 -8.86 3.80 6.06
CA PRO A 402 -7.93 4.29 7.06
C PRO A 402 -7.18 5.56 6.63
N TRP A 403 -6.63 5.56 5.43
CA TRP A 403 -5.92 6.72 4.89
C TRP A 403 -6.78 7.97 4.79
N SER A 404 -8.10 7.80 4.63
CA SER A 404 -9.04 8.91 4.54
C SER A 404 -9.27 9.64 5.87
N MET A 405 -9.01 8.98 7.02
CA MET A 405 -9.23 9.56 8.36
C MET A 405 -8.03 10.34 8.89
N LEU A 406 -6.83 10.03 8.41
CA LEU A 406 -5.60 10.66 8.89
C LEU A 406 -5.57 12.19 8.70
N PRO A 407 -5.98 12.76 7.54
CA PRO A 407 -6.06 14.21 7.39
C PRO A 407 -6.99 14.89 8.39
N ASP A 408 -8.11 14.24 8.76
CA ASP A 408 -9.07 14.85 9.70
C ASP A 408 -8.50 15.00 11.12
N VAL A 409 -7.59 14.11 11.52
CA VAL A 409 -6.88 14.21 12.80
C VAL A 409 -5.82 15.30 12.76
N VAL A 410 -5.17 15.47 11.61
CA VAL A 410 -4.20 16.57 11.40
C VAL A 410 -4.93 17.90 11.46
N ASP A 411 -6.09 18.02 10.81
CA ASP A 411 -6.94 19.21 10.88
C ASP A 411 -7.38 19.50 12.32
N ASP A 412 -7.80 18.47 13.10
CA ASP A 412 -8.18 18.59 14.50
C ASP A 412 -7.02 19.07 15.38
N PHE A 413 -5.81 18.58 15.11
CA PHE A 413 -4.60 19.01 15.79
C PHE A 413 -4.27 20.48 15.49
N GLN A 414 -4.36 20.91 14.22
CA GLN A 414 -4.10 22.28 13.80
C GLN A 414 -5.07 23.27 14.46
N VAL A 415 -6.36 22.93 14.55
CA VAL A 415 -7.36 23.75 15.24
C VAL A 415 -7.04 23.90 16.73
N GLN A 416 -6.52 22.84 17.38
CA GLN A 416 -6.16 22.89 18.80
C GLN A 416 -4.83 23.59 19.08
N ASN A 417 -3.93 23.63 18.08
CA ASN A 417 -2.59 24.20 18.18
C ASN A 417 -2.29 25.14 17.00
N PRO A 418 -2.90 26.32 16.92
CA PRO A 418 -2.77 27.22 15.76
C PRO A 418 -1.35 27.69 15.50
N GLU A 419 -0.52 27.80 16.56
CA GLU A 419 0.87 28.23 16.44
C GLU A 419 1.80 27.11 15.92
N SER A 420 1.32 25.86 15.92
CA SER A 420 2.11 24.68 15.53
C SER A 420 1.83 24.30 14.09
N THR A 421 2.53 24.90 13.13
CA THR A 421 2.43 24.58 11.70
C THR A 421 3.54 23.64 11.24
N GLY A 422 3.28 22.81 10.21
CA GLY A 422 4.30 21.98 9.56
C GLY A 422 4.54 20.60 10.18
N HIS A 423 3.66 20.10 11.05
CA HIS A 423 3.80 18.79 11.70
C HIS A 423 3.13 17.64 10.94
N GLU A 424 2.43 17.93 9.85
CA GLU A 424 1.70 16.96 9.03
C GLU A 424 2.57 15.75 8.65
N ALA A 425 3.80 16.01 8.24
CA ALA A 425 4.76 14.97 7.85
C ALA A 425 5.06 13.98 9.00
N ILE A 426 5.06 14.44 10.26
CA ILE A 426 5.32 13.60 11.43
C ILE A 426 4.14 12.65 11.66
N PHE A 427 2.89 13.13 11.56
CA PHE A 427 1.70 12.30 11.69
C PHE A 427 1.68 11.17 10.66
N TYR A 428 1.98 11.50 9.39
CA TYR A 428 2.04 10.50 8.31
C TYR A 428 3.18 9.51 8.50
N SER A 429 4.37 9.96 8.88
CA SER A 429 5.54 9.10 9.08
C SER A 429 5.32 8.07 10.19
N PHE A 430 4.75 8.50 11.32
CA PHE A 430 4.42 7.57 12.41
C PHE A 430 3.33 6.58 12.04
N TYR A 431 2.32 7.03 11.32
CA TYR A 431 1.29 6.14 10.81
C TYR A 431 1.89 5.03 9.93
N VAL A 432 2.73 5.39 8.97
CA VAL A 432 3.43 4.43 8.10
C VAL A 432 4.34 3.50 8.90
N PHE A 433 5.09 4.04 9.88
CA PHE A 433 5.93 3.24 10.76
C PHE A 433 5.12 2.14 11.48
N PHE A 434 4.02 2.50 12.14
CA PHE A 434 3.20 1.51 12.86
C PHE A 434 2.56 0.48 11.92
N THR A 435 2.13 0.87 10.73
CA THR A 435 1.58 -0.04 9.72
C THR A 435 2.62 -1.06 9.25
N LYS A 436 3.84 -0.61 8.93
CA LYS A 436 4.94 -1.49 8.51
C LYS A 436 5.43 -2.40 9.64
N PHE A 437 5.53 -1.86 10.84
CA PHE A 437 5.88 -2.64 12.03
C PHE A 437 4.84 -3.74 12.31
N ALA A 438 3.55 -3.40 12.22
CA ALA A 438 2.46 -4.37 12.33
C ALA A 438 2.57 -5.49 11.28
N SER A 439 2.89 -5.15 10.04
CA SER A 439 3.13 -6.12 8.98
C SER A 439 4.25 -7.10 9.32
N GLY A 440 5.39 -6.60 9.83
CA GLY A 440 6.50 -7.45 10.26
C GLY A 440 6.13 -8.39 11.40
N VAL A 441 5.50 -7.86 12.45
CA VAL A 441 5.03 -8.64 13.60
C VAL A 441 4.04 -9.72 13.16
N SER A 442 3.09 -9.37 12.30
CA SER A 442 2.07 -10.28 11.77
C SER A 442 2.70 -11.46 11.03
N LEU A 443 3.58 -11.18 10.06
CA LEU A 443 4.25 -12.22 9.27
C LEU A 443 5.19 -13.08 10.12
N GLY A 444 5.94 -12.45 11.04
CA GLY A 444 6.83 -13.16 11.94
C GLY A 444 6.08 -14.13 12.85
N ILE A 445 5.04 -13.67 13.55
CA ILE A 445 4.23 -14.52 14.44
C ILE A 445 3.53 -15.62 13.65
N SER A 446 2.98 -15.30 12.49
CA SER A 446 2.30 -16.25 11.62
C SER A 446 3.23 -17.40 11.20
N THR A 447 4.40 -17.08 10.68
CA THR A 447 5.35 -18.11 10.22
C THR A 447 5.92 -18.92 11.38
N LEU A 448 6.18 -18.27 12.53
CA LEU A 448 6.59 -18.96 13.75
C LEU A 448 5.49 -19.92 14.29
N SER A 449 4.23 -19.52 14.19
CA SER A 449 3.10 -20.39 14.56
C SER A 449 3.03 -21.65 13.69
N LEU A 450 3.39 -21.54 12.41
CA LEU A 450 3.47 -22.68 11.50
C LEU A 450 4.64 -23.62 11.86
N ASP A 451 5.76 -23.07 12.33
CA ASP A 451 6.89 -23.87 12.84
C ASP A 451 6.47 -24.72 14.04
N PHE A 452 5.83 -24.11 15.05
CA PHE A 452 5.31 -24.83 16.22
C PHE A 452 4.24 -25.87 15.86
N ALA A 453 3.46 -25.64 14.81
CA ALA A 453 2.48 -26.59 14.31
C ALA A 453 3.10 -27.76 13.52
N GLY A 454 4.41 -27.72 13.22
CA GLY A 454 5.13 -28.75 12.48
C GLY A 454 4.87 -28.70 10.97
N TYR A 455 4.89 -27.50 10.38
CA TYR A 455 4.70 -27.33 8.94
C TYR A 455 5.76 -28.08 8.14
N ILE A 456 5.31 -28.93 7.22
CA ILE A 456 6.18 -29.71 6.32
C ILE A 456 6.25 -29.00 4.97
N SER A 457 7.44 -28.48 4.63
CA SER A 457 7.67 -27.82 3.35
C SER A 457 7.33 -28.75 2.17
N ARG A 458 6.46 -28.29 1.27
CA ARG A 458 5.96 -29.05 0.11
C ARG A 458 5.21 -30.35 0.42
N GLY A 459 4.84 -30.63 1.66
CA GLY A 459 4.07 -31.84 1.99
C GLY A 459 2.70 -31.85 1.27
N CYS A 460 2.31 -33.03 0.69
CA CYS A 460 0.97 -33.23 0.15
C CYS A 460 -0.08 -33.29 1.26
N SER A 461 0.29 -33.84 2.38
CA SER A 461 -0.51 -33.90 3.59
C SER A 461 0.21 -33.12 4.68
N GLN A 462 -0.48 -32.18 5.28
CA GLN A 462 0.02 -31.41 6.42
C GLN A 462 -0.54 -32.02 7.72
N PRO A 463 0.17 -31.94 8.86
CA PRO A 463 -0.38 -32.29 10.16
C PRO A 463 -1.69 -31.54 10.46
N ALA A 464 -2.57 -32.15 11.24
CA ALA A 464 -3.84 -31.52 11.61
C ALA A 464 -3.66 -30.20 12.36
N GLU A 465 -2.59 -30.07 13.11
CA GLU A 465 -2.19 -28.87 13.84
C GLU A 465 -1.90 -27.70 12.90
N VAL A 466 -1.29 -27.97 11.73
CA VAL A 466 -1.02 -26.96 10.70
C VAL A 466 -2.33 -26.47 10.07
N ASP A 467 -3.26 -27.38 9.76
CA ASP A 467 -4.57 -27.03 9.21
C ASP A 467 -5.37 -26.15 10.18
N ILE A 468 -5.38 -26.51 11.47
CA ILE A 468 -6.02 -25.70 12.52
C ILE A 468 -5.34 -24.35 12.65
N THR A 469 -4.01 -24.31 12.65
CA THR A 469 -3.24 -23.06 12.76
C THR A 469 -3.54 -22.13 11.59
N LEU A 470 -3.54 -22.63 10.35
CA LEU A 470 -3.88 -21.83 9.16
C LEU A 470 -5.31 -21.29 9.21
N LYS A 471 -6.28 -22.11 9.66
CA LYS A 471 -7.67 -21.68 9.87
C LYS A 471 -7.77 -20.56 10.91
N VAL A 472 -7.03 -20.67 12.01
CA VAL A 472 -6.98 -19.62 13.05
C VAL A 472 -6.35 -18.35 12.51
N LEU A 473 -5.23 -18.45 11.77
CA LEU A 473 -4.50 -17.30 11.22
C LEU A 473 -5.28 -16.54 10.11
N VAL A 474 -6.15 -17.25 9.38
CA VAL A 474 -6.94 -16.65 8.28
C VAL A 474 -8.33 -16.19 8.76
N SER A 475 -8.85 -16.70 9.88
CA SER A 475 -10.19 -16.33 10.36
C SER A 475 -10.21 -15.82 11.81
N ALA A 476 -10.01 -16.67 12.80
CA ALA A 476 -10.24 -16.33 14.20
C ALA A 476 -9.35 -15.18 14.69
N ALA A 477 -8.05 -15.21 14.38
CA ALA A 477 -7.12 -14.16 14.80
C ALA A 477 -7.42 -12.81 14.12
N PRO A 478 -7.58 -12.72 12.77
CA PRO A 478 -7.96 -11.48 12.13
C PRO A 478 -9.31 -10.93 12.61
N ILE A 479 -10.32 -11.77 12.78
CA ILE A 479 -11.63 -11.35 13.29
C ILE A 479 -11.51 -10.72 14.69
N THR A 480 -10.75 -11.36 15.58
CA THR A 480 -10.51 -10.83 16.94
C THR A 480 -9.83 -9.47 16.89
N LEU A 481 -8.79 -9.31 16.05
CA LEU A 481 -8.09 -8.05 15.88
C LEU A 481 -8.99 -6.94 15.29
N ILE A 482 -9.83 -7.28 14.30
CA ILE A 482 -10.82 -6.34 13.74
C ILE A 482 -11.80 -5.90 14.83
N ILE A 483 -12.32 -6.80 15.65
CA ILE A 483 -13.26 -6.47 16.73
C ILE A 483 -12.59 -5.53 17.75
N ILE A 484 -11.34 -5.79 18.14
CA ILE A 484 -10.58 -4.90 19.03
C ILE A 484 -10.41 -3.52 18.39
N GLY A 485 -10.00 -3.47 17.11
CA GLY A 485 -9.88 -2.21 16.36
C GLY A 485 -11.18 -1.42 16.32
N LEU A 486 -12.31 -2.09 16.05
CA LEU A 486 -13.64 -1.47 16.03
C LEU A 486 -14.11 -0.99 17.41
N ALA A 487 -13.77 -1.71 18.47
CA ALA A 487 -14.06 -1.29 19.86
C ALA A 487 -13.31 0.01 20.20
N ILE A 488 -12.04 0.14 19.76
CA ILE A 488 -11.27 1.38 19.92
C ILE A 488 -11.88 2.50 19.04
N LEU A 489 -12.29 2.20 17.81
CA LEU A 489 -12.91 3.15 16.89
C LEU A 489 -14.24 3.71 17.46
N TYR A 490 -14.98 2.89 18.20
CA TYR A 490 -16.19 3.36 18.88
C TYR A 490 -15.89 4.55 19.82
N SER A 491 -14.76 4.52 20.53
CA SER A 491 -14.29 5.58 21.43
C SER A 491 -13.59 6.75 20.71
N TYR A 492 -13.51 6.73 19.38
CA TYR A 492 -12.86 7.78 18.58
C TYR A 492 -13.71 9.06 18.58
N PRO A 493 -13.15 10.22 19.00
CA PRO A 493 -13.93 11.41 19.33
C PRO A 493 -14.29 12.30 18.14
N ILE A 494 -13.64 12.16 16.98
CA ILE A 494 -13.91 13.01 15.82
C ILE A 494 -15.14 12.48 15.08
N THR A 495 -16.28 13.13 15.32
CA THR A 495 -17.53 12.90 14.58
C THR A 495 -17.54 13.70 13.27
N GLU A 496 -18.50 13.40 12.41
CA GLU A 496 -18.67 14.14 11.14
C GLU A 496 -18.96 15.64 11.39
N GLU A 497 -19.72 15.97 12.43
CA GLU A 497 -20.00 17.35 12.83
C GLU A 497 -18.72 18.08 13.25
N ARG A 498 -17.89 17.46 14.11
CA ARG A 498 -16.60 18.03 14.54
C ARG A 498 -15.66 18.22 13.36
N ARG A 499 -15.61 17.26 12.43
CA ARG A 499 -14.82 17.37 11.20
C ARG A 499 -15.22 18.57 10.34
N GLN A 500 -16.53 18.77 10.13
CA GLN A 500 -17.04 19.91 9.36
C GLN A 500 -16.80 21.23 10.09
N GLY A 501 -16.91 21.25 11.41
CA GLY A 501 -16.57 22.41 12.24
C GLY A 501 -15.10 22.79 12.11
N ASN A 502 -14.19 21.82 12.25
CA ASN A 502 -12.75 22.03 12.11
C ASN A 502 -12.38 22.59 10.73
N ARG A 503 -12.98 22.05 9.67
CA ARG A 503 -12.75 22.56 8.30
C ARG A 503 -13.20 24.01 8.11
N LYS A 504 -14.35 24.40 8.68
CA LYS A 504 -14.81 25.78 8.63
C LYS A 504 -13.86 26.73 9.36
N LEU A 505 -13.44 26.36 10.57
CA LEU A 505 -12.49 27.15 11.36
C LEU A 505 -11.14 27.33 10.64
N LEU A 506 -10.61 26.26 10.04
CA LEU A 506 -9.37 26.35 9.25
C LEU A 506 -9.52 27.18 7.98
N GLN A 507 -10.71 27.14 7.36
CA GLN A 507 -11.00 27.99 6.20
C GLN A 507 -11.04 29.47 6.60
N GLU A 508 -11.76 29.81 7.67
CA GLU A 508 -11.83 31.17 8.21
C GLU A 508 -10.45 31.70 8.62
N GLN A 509 -9.61 30.86 9.23
CA GLN A 509 -8.23 31.24 9.55
C GLN A 509 -7.40 31.56 8.29
N ARG A 510 -7.51 30.75 7.24
CA ARG A 510 -6.81 30.97 5.95
C ARG A 510 -7.30 32.23 5.25
N ASP A 511 -8.60 32.51 5.29
CA ASP A 511 -9.20 33.70 4.67
C ASP A 511 -8.71 34.95 5.42
N ASN A 512 -8.67 34.93 6.76
CA ASN A 512 -8.15 36.04 7.58
C ASN A 512 -6.63 36.26 7.38
N GLU A 513 -5.83 35.20 7.21
CA GLU A 513 -4.40 35.31 6.90
C GLU A 513 -4.19 35.93 5.50
N ALA A 514 -4.98 35.52 4.50
CA ALA A 514 -4.90 36.05 3.15
C ALA A 514 -5.26 37.55 3.10
N ASP A 515 -6.28 37.96 3.85
CA ASP A 515 -6.69 39.37 3.96
C ASP A 515 -5.59 40.22 4.63
N SER A 516 -4.97 39.71 5.70
CA SER A 516 -3.86 40.39 6.40
C SER A 516 -2.58 40.50 5.55
N GLU A 517 -2.25 39.48 4.74
CA GLU A 517 -1.14 39.52 3.79
C GLU A 517 -1.41 40.53 2.66
N THR A 518 -2.65 40.64 2.21
CA THR A 518 -3.05 41.60 1.18
C THR A 518 -2.93 43.05 1.70
N GLU A 519 -3.42 43.32 2.91
CA GLU A 519 -3.35 44.61 3.57
C GLU A 519 -1.89 45.03 3.87
N SER A 520 -1.04 44.10 4.31
CA SER A 520 0.39 44.34 4.53
C SER A 520 1.15 44.62 3.23
N THR A 521 0.76 43.98 2.13
CA THR A 521 1.37 44.19 0.80
C THR A 521 0.94 45.53 0.19
N GLU A 522 -0.30 45.94 0.38
CA GLU A 522 -0.79 47.26 -0.02
C GLU A 522 -0.09 48.38 0.77
N LEU A 523 0.06 48.22 2.09
CA LEU A 523 0.83 49.16 2.92
C LEU A 523 2.29 49.27 2.49
N THR A 524 2.94 48.17 2.14
CA THR A 524 4.34 48.16 1.67
C THR A 524 4.50 48.78 0.28
N ASN A 525 3.48 48.73 -0.57
CA ASN A 525 3.47 49.38 -1.89
C ASN A 525 3.11 50.88 -1.84
N MET A 526 2.60 51.35 -0.69
CA MET A 526 2.28 52.79 -0.46
C MET A 526 3.45 53.55 0.20
N ILE A 527 4.47 52.86 0.71
CA ILE A 527 5.71 53.45 1.24
C ILE A 527 6.80 53.37 0.17
#